data_91daf38785342e67d3d570c774682e3d
#
_entry.id   91daf38785342e67d3d570c774682e3d
#
_cell.length_a   1.000
_cell.length_b   1.000
_cell.length_c   1.000
_cell.angle_alpha   90.00
_cell.angle_beta   90.00
_cell.angle_gamma   90.00
#
_symmetry.space_group_name_H-M   'P 1'
#
loop_
_entity.id
_entity.type
_entity.pdbx_description
1 polymer ?
#
loop_
_entity_poly.entity_id
_entity_poly.type
_entity_poly.pdbx_seq_one_letter_code
_entity_poly.pdbx_strand_id
1 'polypeptide(L)'
;MLKTINEVFLARDLVRCKSVTPKDDGAINIVAKNLKKLGFKCQFMEFKEKGTPQIRNLYAKIGKASPNFCFAGHTDVVPVGDLKSWTVNPFGGVIKNQKLIGRGVSDMKGSIACFIAAVSEFLKKNKKLNGSISLLITGDEETIAVNGTKKVIEKLIQKKEKINFCIVGEPTNENKLGEMIKIGRRGSITGHLTIIGIQGHVAYPHSSNNPSTIIVEVLNKIKKLKLDKGNKDFEPSNLEITKINIDNTADNVIPAEAKASFNVRFNNLHTSISIKKKLNKIFSSTSKKFKANYKIRYHVSGESFLTKPNKTVYMIKNVIKKSTRINPVLSTTGGTSDARFIKKISPCVEFGLIAKTIHQVDEMARVADLKKLKNIYRDILFNYFK
;
A
#
# COMPACT_ATOMS: atom_id res chain seq x y z
N MET A 1 -2.27 34.98 14.20
CA MET A 1 -2.25 33.66 14.88
C MET A 1 -2.54 32.55 13.88
N LEU A 2 -1.79 31.44 13.87
CA LEU A 2 -2.11 30.27 13.06
C LEU A 2 -3.48 29.71 13.47
N LYS A 3 -4.44 29.65 12.50
CA LYS A 3 -5.72 28.99 12.72
C LYS A 3 -5.53 27.50 12.74
N THR A 4 -6.11 26.81 13.73
CA THR A 4 -6.14 25.35 13.76
C THR A 4 -7.01 24.80 12.62
N ILE A 5 -6.56 23.72 11.99
CA ILE A 5 -7.30 23.04 10.94
C ILE A 5 -8.17 21.97 11.60
N ASN A 6 -9.43 21.89 11.18
CA ASN A 6 -10.34 20.86 11.65
C ASN A 6 -10.18 19.60 10.77
N GLU A 7 -9.84 18.48 11.41
CA GLU A 7 -9.58 17.19 10.77
C GLU A 7 -10.80 16.63 10.02
N VAL A 8 -12.01 16.82 10.59
CA VAL A 8 -13.23 16.27 10.00
C VAL A 8 -13.63 17.03 8.73
N PHE A 9 -13.53 18.36 8.76
CA PHE A 9 -13.83 19.18 7.60
C PHE A 9 -12.81 18.99 6.49
N LEU A 10 -11.52 18.88 6.84
CA LEU A 10 -10.48 18.61 5.84
C LEU A 10 -10.66 17.20 5.25
N ALA A 11 -10.96 16.19 6.05
CA ALA A 11 -11.23 14.84 5.56
C ALA A 11 -12.43 14.83 4.61
N ARG A 12 -13.52 15.55 4.96
CA ARG A 12 -14.69 15.72 4.10
C ARG A 12 -14.35 16.37 2.76
N ASP A 13 -13.55 17.45 2.78
CA ASP A 13 -13.15 18.13 1.56
C ASP A 13 -12.28 17.24 0.66
N LEU A 14 -11.40 16.42 1.24
CA LEU A 14 -10.61 15.43 0.50
C LEU A 14 -11.49 14.31 -0.08
N VAL A 15 -12.48 13.81 0.68
CA VAL A 15 -13.43 12.78 0.19
C VAL A 15 -14.23 13.30 -1.02
N ARG A 16 -14.55 14.58 -1.06
CA ARG A 16 -15.27 15.20 -2.18
C ARG A 16 -14.49 15.23 -3.50
N CYS A 17 -13.18 15.10 -3.45
CA CYS A 17 -12.37 14.92 -4.66
C CYS A 17 -12.56 13.50 -5.20
N LYS A 18 -13.04 13.37 -6.45
CA LYS A 18 -13.25 12.11 -7.16
C LYS A 18 -11.91 11.57 -7.70
N SER A 19 -10.94 11.46 -6.83
CA SER A 19 -9.56 11.07 -7.15
C SER A 19 -9.42 9.55 -7.37
N VAL A 20 -10.34 8.97 -8.15
CA VAL A 20 -10.22 7.58 -8.60
C VAL A 20 -8.99 7.46 -9.48
N THR A 21 -8.06 6.62 -9.02
CA THR A 21 -6.77 6.45 -9.69
C THR A 21 -6.93 6.25 -11.21
N PRO A 22 -6.16 6.89 -12.07
CA PRO A 22 -4.99 7.75 -11.81
C PRO A 22 -5.31 9.25 -11.69
N LYS A 23 -6.57 9.64 -11.50
CA LYS A 23 -6.99 11.05 -11.42
C LYS A 23 -6.75 11.61 -10.02
N ASP A 24 -6.27 12.86 -9.92
CA ASP A 24 -6.11 13.59 -8.65
C ASP A 24 -7.38 14.36 -8.24
N ASP A 25 -8.12 14.87 -9.20
CA ASP A 25 -9.33 15.69 -9.00
C ASP A 25 -9.15 16.80 -7.94
N GLY A 26 -7.96 17.38 -7.88
CA GLY A 26 -7.62 18.50 -6.98
C GLY A 26 -7.30 18.11 -5.53
N ALA A 27 -7.30 16.83 -5.17
CA ALA A 27 -7.03 16.39 -3.80
C ALA A 27 -5.66 16.87 -3.29
N ILE A 28 -4.60 16.72 -4.09
CA ILE A 28 -3.25 17.19 -3.75
C ILE A 28 -3.21 18.72 -3.63
N ASN A 29 -4.01 19.48 -4.40
CA ASN A 29 -4.09 20.92 -4.25
C ASN A 29 -4.72 21.33 -2.92
N ILE A 30 -5.76 20.62 -2.44
CA ILE A 30 -6.36 20.85 -1.12
C ILE A 30 -5.32 20.63 -0.02
N VAL A 31 -4.54 19.53 -0.10
CA VAL A 31 -3.46 19.25 0.84
C VAL A 31 -2.43 20.38 0.82
N ALA A 32 -1.92 20.74 -0.36
CA ALA A 32 -0.91 21.79 -0.51
C ALA A 32 -1.40 23.16 -0.01
N LYS A 33 -2.67 23.52 -0.29
CA LYS A 33 -3.30 24.77 0.19
C LYS A 33 -3.28 24.86 1.73
N ASN A 34 -3.63 23.77 2.40
CA ASN A 34 -3.65 23.72 3.87
C ASN A 34 -2.22 23.74 4.45
N LEU A 35 -1.27 23.03 3.85
CA LEU A 35 0.13 23.04 4.27
C LEU A 35 0.79 24.39 4.06
N LYS A 36 0.53 25.08 2.94
CA LYS A 36 1.02 26.45 2.71
C LYS A 36 0.54 27.44 3.78
N LYS A 37 -0.72 27.34 4.24
CA LYS A 37 -1.22 28.15 5.36
C LYS A 37 -0.49 27.92 6.68
N LEU A 38 0.14 26.73 6.84
CA LEU A 38 0.96 26.38 8.00
C LEU A 38 2.45 26.75 7.82
N GLY A 39 2.84 27.34 6.68
CA GLY A 39 4.20 27.77 6.39
C GLY A 39 5.08 26.70 5.71
N PHE A 40 4.50 25.59 5.23
CA PHE A 40 5.25 24.61 4.47
C PHE A 40 5.66 25.10 3.10
N LYS A 41 6.89 24.77 2.69
CA LYS A 41 7.33 24.83 1.30
C LYS A 41 6.81 23.59 0.59
N CYS A 42 5.94 23.78 -0.41
CA CYS A 42 5.30 22.72 -1.18
C CYS A 42 5.97 22.58 -2.54
N GLN A 43 6.46 21.40 -2.88
CA GLN A 43 7.03 21.05 -4.17
C GLN A 43 6.15 19.98 -4.82
N PHE A 44 5.51 20.32 -5.94
CA PHE A 44 4.83 19.37 -6.80
C PHE A 44 5.85 18.62 -7.66
N MET A 45 5.63 17.35 -7.86
CA MET A 45 6.46 16.48 -8.69
C MET A 45 5.52 15.64 -9.57
N GLU A 46 5.74 15.70 -10.87
CA GLU A 46 4.95 14.95 -11.84
C GLU A 46 5.84 13.96 -12.57
N PHE A 47 5.38 12.69 -12.64
CA PHE A 47 6.13 11.63 -13.29
C PHE A 47 5.23 10.84 -14.22
N LYS A 48 5.82 10.35 -15.33
CA LYS A 48 5.17 9.51 -16.33
C LYS A 48 6.18 8.54 -16.93
N GLU A 49 6.02 7.26 -16.71
CA GLU A 49 6.74 6.23 -17.46
C GLU A 49 6.00 5.90 -18.76
N LYS A 50 6.73 5.35 -19.73
CA LYS A 50 6.13 4.94 -21.03
C LYS A 50 5.01 3.94 -20.80
N GLY A 51 3.85 4.18 -21.40
CA GLY A 51 2.67 3.32 -21.26
C GLY A 51 1.90 3.45 -19.94
N THR A 52 2.23 4.45 -19.11
CA THR A 52 1.53 4.70 -17.83
C THR A 52 0.95 6.11 -17.80
N PRO A 53 -0.08 6.36 -16.96
CA PRO A 53 -0.61 7.70 -16.77
C PRO A 53 0.41 8.60 -16.07
N GLN A 54 0.30 9.92 -16.31
CA GLN A 54 1.03 10.92 -15.54
C GLN A 54 0.42 11.04 -14.14
N ILE A 55 1.27 11.03 -13.13
CA ILE A 55 0.87 11.13 -11.73
C ILE A 55 1.47 12.37 -11.10
N ARG A 56 0.64 13.11 -10.40
CA ARG A 56 1.04 14.26 -9.60
C ARG A 56 1.28 13.85 -8.16
N ASN A 57 2.38 14.33 -7.59
CA ASN A 57 2.79 14.06 -6.22
C ASN A 57 3.17 15.38 -5.52
N LEU A 58 3.20 15.36 -4.19
CA LEU A 58 3.57 16.51 -3.37
C LEU A 58 4.63 16.09 -2.34
N TYR A 59 5.74 16.82 -2.29
CA TYR A 59 6.62 16.83 -1.14
C TYR A 59 6.56 18.22 -0.49
N ALA A 60 6.19 18.27 0.78
CA ALA A 60 6.07 19.51 1.52
C ALA A 60 6.92 19.45 2.79
N LYS A 61 7.61 20.55 3.15
CA LYS A 61 8.50 20.58 4.32
C LYS A 61 8.43 21.93 5.03
N ILE A 62 8.42 21.90 6.36
CA ILE A 62 8.64 23.04 7.24
C ILE A 62 9.82 22.77 8.18
N GLY A 63 10.59 23.79 8.50
CA GLY A 63 11.87 23.65 9.22
C GLY A 63 13.01 23.22 8.30
N LYS A 64 14.24 23.42 8.76
CA LYS A 64 15.47 23.09 8.02
C LYS A 64 16.39 22.16 8.79
N ALA A 65 16.20 22.07 10.10
CA ALA A 65 17.05 21.28 10.99
C ALA A 65 16.66 19.79 11.00
N SER A 66 17.58 18.96 11.46
CA SER A 66 17.34 17.57 11.86
C SER A 66 16.90 17.55 13.34
N PRO A 67 16.07 16.58 13.74
CA PRO A 67 15.54 15.47 12.93
C PRO A 67 14.36 15.89 12.03
N ASN A 68 14.19 15.20 10.88
CA ASN A 68 13.04 15.34 10.01
C ASN A 68 12.04 14.20 10.26
N PHE A 69 10.85 14.56 10.73
CA PHE A 69 9.72 13.63 10.87
C PHE A 69 8.81 13.74 9.64
N CYS A 70 8.64 12.63 8.93
CA CYS A 70 7.83 12.57 7.71
C CYS A 70 6.49 11.87 7.97
N PHE A 71 5.46 12.36 7.33
CA PHE A 71 4.22 11.64 7.12
C PHE A 71 4.08 11.32 5.64
N ALA A 72 3.69 10.08 5.31
CA ALA A 72 3.42 9.70 3.94
C ALA A 72 2.01 9.14 3.78
N GLY A 73 1.42 9.37 2.60
CA GLY A 73 0.11 8.87 2.27
C GLY A 73 -0.27 9.13 0.82
N HIS A 74 -1.44 8.61 0.43
CA HIS A 74 -1.98 8.76 -0.91
C HIS A 74 -3.36 9.43 -0.89
N THR A 75 -3.69 10.13 -1.98
CA THR A 75 -4.99 10.78 -2.18
C THR A 75 -5.84 10.08 -3.23
N ASP A 76 -5.23 9.22 -4.04
CA ASP A 76 -5.96 8.37 -4.97
C ASP A 76 -6.77 7.30 -4.22
N VAL A 77 -7.81 6.81 -4.87
CA VAL A 77 -8.73 5.82 -4.32
C VAL A 77 -9.11 4.80 -5.39
N VAL A 78 -9.47 3.59 -4.96
CA VAL A 78 -10.03 2.57 -5.84
C VAL A 78 -11.40 2.99 -6.41
N PRO A 79 -11.86 2.38 -7.52
CA PRO A 79 -13.21 2.57 -8.03
C PRO A 79 -14.28 2.29 -6.95
N VAL A 80 -15.39 2.99 -7.05
CA VAL A 80 -16.48 2.92 -6.05
C VAL A 80 -17.36 1.66 -6.18
N GLY A 81 -17.24 0.92 -7.30
CA GLY A 81 -18.16 -0.18 -7.62
C GLY A 81 -19.52 0.32 -8.09
N ASP A 82 -20.56 -0.45 -7.81
CA ASP A 82 -21.92 -0.08 -8.19
C ASP A 82 -22.45 1.06 -7.30
N LEU A 83 -22.72 2.20 -7.94
CA LEU A 83 -23.24 3.40 -7.27
C LEU A 83 -24.61 3.18 -6.62
N LYS A 84 -25.43 2.25 -7.13
CA LYS A 84 -26.76 1.95 -6.58
C LYS A 84 -26.68 1.27 -5.21
N SER A 85 -25.56 0.63 -4.93
CA SER A 85 -25.32 -0.04 -3.64
C SER A 85 -24.93 0.92 -2.51
N TRP A 86 -24.53 2.17 -2.83
CA TRP A 86 -24.16 3.16 -1.83
C TRP A 86 -25.38 3.81 -1.20
N THR A 87 -25.42 3.93 0.14
CA THR A 87 -26.49 4.63 0.87
C THR A 87 -26.41 6.15 0.76
N VAL A 88 -25.23 6.69 0.38
CA VAL A 88 -24.98 8.09 0.10
C VAL A 88 -24.03 8.23 -1.09
N ASN A 89 -23.94 9.43 -1.69
CA ASN A 89 -22.93 9.68 -2.72
C ASN A 89 -21.52 9.40 -2.17
N PRO A 90 -20.74 8.47 -2.77
CA PRO A 90 -19.39 8.09 -2.31
C PRO A 90 -18.39 9.26 -2.26
N PHE A 91 -18.64 10.33 -2.99
CA PHE A 91 -17.86 11.58 -2.98
C PHE A 91 -18.63 12.76 -2.40
N GLY A 92 -19.73 12.51 -1.67
CA GLY A 92 -20.51 13.57 -1.00
C GLY A 92 -19.85 14.10 0.28
N GLY A 93 -19.01 13.30 0.91
CA GLY A 93 -18.44 13.59 2.22
C GLY A 93 -19.56 13.78 3.27
N VAL A 94 -20.53 12.87 3.26
CA VAL A 94 -21.71 12.93 4.12
C VAL A 94 -21.37 12.49 5.53
N ILE A 95 -21.77 13.31 6.53
CA ILE A 95 -21.69 12.92 7.93
C ILE A 95 -23.09 12.50 8.40
N LYS A 96 -23.25 11.22 8.73
CA LYS A 96 -24.49 10.64 9.24
C LYS A 96 -24.18 9.76 10.45
N ASN A 97 -24.95 9.88 11.52
CA ASN A 97 -24.77 9.08 12.75
C ASN A 97 -23.31 9.08 13.27
N GLN A 98 -22.67 10.26 13.35
CA GLN A 98 -21.28 10.45 13.78
C GLN A 98 -20.25 9.68 12.93
N LYS A 99 -20.57 9.34 11.68
CA LYS A 99 -19.69 8.70 10.70
C LYS A 99 -19.56 9.59 9.48
N LEU A 100 -18.34 9.84 9.05
CA LEU A 100 -18.02 10.41 7.74
C LEU A 100 -17.98 9.25 6.74
N ILE A 101 -18.90 9.27 5.77
CA ILE A 101 -19.06 8.21 4.78
C ILE A 101 -18.56 8.71 3.43
N GLY A 102 -17.75 7.90 2.77
CA GLY A 102 -17.28 8.15 1.42
C GLY A 102 -15.97 7.42 1.09
N ARG A 103 -15.77 7.17 -0.20
CA ARG A 103 -14.60 6.47 -0.72
C ARG A 103 -13.31 7.19 -0.38
N GLY A 104 -12.35 6.45 0.20
CA GLY A 104 -11.05 6.97 0.58
C GLY A 104 -11.03 7.63 1.96
N VAL A 105 -12.12 7.64 2.72
CA VAL A 105 -12.11 8.25 4.05
C VAL A 105 -11.22 7.47 5.02
N SER A 106 -11.28 6.14 4.99
CA SER A 106 -10.42 5.28 5.79
C SER A 106 -9.08 5.03 5.12
N ASP A 107 -9.07 4.89 3.81
CA ASP A 107 -7.91 4.58 2.97
C ASP A 107 -7.66 5.66 1.91
N MET A 108 -6.85 6.73 2.20
CA MET A 108 -6.36 7.10 3.54
C MET A 108 -6.47 8.62 3.76
N LYS A 109 -7.44 9.28 3.06
CA LYS A 109 -7.67 10.74 3.12
C LYS A 109 -7.94 11.24 4.54
N GLY A 110 -8.62 10.43 5.36
CA GLY A 110 -8.88 10.74 6.77
C GLY A 110 -7.59 10.85 7.59
N SER A 111 -6.64 9.92 7.40
CA SER A 111 -5.34 9.96 8.08
C SER A 111 -4.52 11.18 7.67
N ILE A 112 -4.53 11.56 6.38
CA ILE A 112 -3.88 12.79 5.88
C ILE A 112 -4.48 14.02 6.57
N ALA A 113 -5.79 14.12 6.63
CA ALA A 113 -6.48 15.23 7.28
C ALA A 113 -6.15 15.32 8.78
N CYS A 114 -6.12 14.17 9.47
CA CYS A 114 -5.74 14.08 10.88
C CYS A 114 -4.31 14.53 11.12
N PHE A 115 -3.36 14.14 10.25
CA PHE A 115 -1.96 14.55 10.43
C PHE A 115 -1.78 16.05 10.20
N ILE A 116 -2.38 16.62 9.15
CA ILE A 116 -2.32 18.06 8.88
C ILE A 116 -2.93 18.87 10.03
N ALA A 117 -4.07 18.42 10.57
CA ALA A 117 -4.69 19.05 11.73
C ALA A 117 -3.81 18.93 12.99
N ALA A 118 -3.18 17.78 13.22
CA ALA A 118 -2.23 17.58 14.31
C ALA A 118 -1.03 18.52 14.21
N VAL A 119 -0.46 18.67 13.01
CA VAL A 119 0.64 19.64 12.75
C VAL A 119 0.18 21.06 13.04
N SER A 120 -1.04 21.46 12.66
CA SER A 120 -1.55 22.81 12.92
C SER A 120 -1.65 23.12 14.41
N GLU A 121 -2.08 22.16 15.23
CA GLU A 121 -2.11 22.29 16.68
C GLU A 121 -0.71 22.29 17.30
N PHE A 122 0.18 21.44 16.79
CA PHE A 122 1.57 21.37 17.24
C PHE A 122 2.30 22.70 17.01
N LEU A 123 2.24 23.25 15.80
CA LEU A 123 2.90 24.52 15.45
C LEU A 123 2.29 25.73 16.19
N LYS A 124 0.98 25.70 16.50
CA LYS A 124 0.36 26.76 17.31
C LYS A 124 0.91 26.80 18.73
N LYS A 125 1.21 25.62 19.33
CA LYS A 125 1.72 25.50 20.70
C LYS A 125 3.24 25.65 20.78
N ASN A 126 3.98 25.32 19.72
CA ASN A 126 5.44 25.41 19.67
C ASN A 126 5.88 26.56 18.78
N LYS A 127 6.34 27.66 19.37
CA LYS A 127 6.88 28.81 18.65
C LYS A 127 8.20 28.47 17.91
N LYS A 128 8.95 27.47 18.36
CA LYS A 128 10.22 27.03 17.74
C LYS A 128 10.16 25.54 17.47
N LEU A 129 10.37 25.17 16.21
CA LEU A 129 10.46 23.77 15.78
C LEU A 129 11.92 23.30 15.87
N ASN A 130 12.22 22.37 16.78
CA ASN A 130 13.54 21.77 16.93
C ASN A 130 13.71 20.60 15.93
N GLY A 131 13.78 20.91 14.62
CA GLY A 131 13.84 19.91 13.56
C GLY A 131 13.10 20.36 12.31
N SER A 132 12.55 19.41 11.59
CA SER A 132 11.68 19.65 10.43
C SER A 132 10.55 18.61 10.38
N ILE A 133 9.42 19.01 9.78
CA ILE A 133 8.29 18.13 9.48
C ILE A 133 8.13 18.11 7.97
N SER A 134 7.96 16.93 7.38
CA SER A 134 7.70 16.79 5.96
C SER A 134 6.49 15.90 5.70
N LEU A 135 5.82 16.11 4.55
CA LEU A 135 4.76 15.27 4.04
C LEU A 135 5.11 14.84 2.61
N LEU A 136 4.94 13.56 2.33
CA LEU A 136 5.02 12.97 1.01
C LEU A 136 3.63 12.44 0.67
N ILE A 137 2.96 13.04 -0.32
CA ILE A 137 1.61 12.67 -0.74
C ILE A 137 1.65 12.28 -2.21
N THR A 138 1.15 11.08 -2.52
CA THR A 138 1.07 10.53 -3.87
C THR A 138 -0.36 10.40 -4.37
N GLY A 139 -0.51 10.21 -5.68
CA GLY A 139 -1.77 9.87 -6.36
C GLY A 139 -1.69 8.54 -7.12
N ASP A 140 -0.82 7.59 -6.74
CA ASP A 140 -0.59 6.32 -7.45
C ASP A 140 -0.24 5.18 -6.48
N GLU A 141 -0.94 5.05 -5.36
CA GLU A 141 -0.75 3.89 -4.46
C GLU A 141 -1.65 2.73 -4.86
N GLU A 142 -2.89 3.03 -5.20
CA GLU A 142 -3.99 2.07 -5.37
C GLU A 142 -3.96 1.28 -6.69
N THR A 143 -2.93 1.46 -7.54
CA THR A 143 -2.79 0.73 -8.79
C THR A 143 -1.37 0.18 -8.99
N ILE A 144 -0.69 0.68 -10.04
CA ILE A 144 0.62 0.17 -10.45
C ILE A 144 1.78 0.72 -9.62
N ALA A 145 1.57 1.81 -8.89
CA ALA A 145 2.52 2.45 -7.98
C ALA A 145 3.91 2.72 -8.59
N VAL A 146 3.93 3.15 -9.86
CA VAL A 146 5.16 3.36 -10.62
C VAL A 146 5.60 4.82 -10.61
N ASN A 147 4.63 5.75 -10.78
CA ASN A 147 4.87 7.19 -10.91
C ASN A 147 4.62 7.97 -9.61
N GLY A 148 4.28 7.27 -8.53
CA GLY A 148 3.98 7.82 -7.21
C GLY A 148 5.20 7.88 -6.30
N THR A 149 5.04 7.39 -5.07
CA THR A 149 6.03 7.41 -3.99
C THR A 149 7.40 6.88 -4.43
N LYS A 150 7.45 5.84 -5.27
CA LYS A 150 8.71 5.30 -5.82
C LYS A 150 9.56 6.39 -6.47
N LYS A 151 8.98 7.17 -7.39
CA LYS A 151 9.69 8.25 -8.12
C LYS A 151 10.03 9.44 -7.22
N VAL A 152 9.14 9.77 -6.29
CA VAL A 152 9.42 10.82 -5.31
C VAL A 152 10.63 10.42 -4.45
N ILE A 153 10.69 9.19 -3.95
CA ILE A 153 11.83 8.69 -3.16
C ILE A 153 13.12 8.71 -3.98
N GLU A 154 13.11 8.27 -5.24
CA GLU A 154 14.26 8.36 -6.15
C GLU A 154 14.76 9.82 -6.26
N LYS A 155 13.84 10.78 -6.39
CA LYS A 155 14.18 12.21 -6.48
C LYS A 155 14.71 12.76 -5.16
N LEU A 156 14.16 12.35 -4.03
CA LEU A 156 14.64 12.76 -2.71
C LEU A 156 16.06 12.23 -2.42
N ILE A 157 16.36 10.98 -2.83
CA ILE A 157 17.71 10.41 -2.76
C ILE A 157 18.69 11.24 -3.59
N GLN A 158 18.36 11.58 -4.83
CA GLN A 158 19.18 12.44 -5.69
C GLN A 158 19.47 13.81 -5.05
N LYS A 159 18.47 14.37 -4.34
CA LYS A 159 18.61 15.64 -3.60
C LYS A 159 19.31 15.51 -2.24
N LYS A 160 19.73 14.30 -1.85
CA LYS A 160 20.30 14.00 -0.53
C LYS A 160 19.40 14.44 0.63
N GLU A 161 18.06 14.39 0.42
CA GLU A 161 17.09 14.72 1.46
C GLU A 161 17.13 13.67 2.57
N LYS A 162 17.23 14.12 3.81
CA LYS A 162 17.30 13.23 4.98
C LYS A 162 15.93 13.19 5.68
N ILE A 163 15.38 12.00 5.80
CA ILE A 163 14.19 11.70 6.61
C ILE A 163 14.64 10.80 7.76
N ASN A 164 14.44 11.25 9.00
CA ASN A 164 14.90 10.49 10.17
C ASN A 164 13.90 9.42 10.60
N PHE A 165 12.62 9.67 10.41
CA PHE A 165 11.53 8.73 10.67
C PHE A 165 10.30 9.08 9.85
N CYS A 166 9.53 8.07 9.42
CA CYS A 166 8.29 8.26 8.68
C CYS A 166 7.14 7.47 9.30
N ILE A 167 5.95 8.09 9.39
CA ILE A 167 4.68 7.38 9.57
C ILE A 167 3.94 7.39 8.24
N VAL A 168 3.53 6.21 7.78
CA VAL A 168 2.60 6.06 6.67
C VAL A 168 1.20 5.93 7.26
N GLY A 169 0.27 6.77 6.81
CA GLY A 169 -1.06 6.88 7.43
C GLY A 169 -2.07 5.81 7.01
N GLU A 170 -1.60 4.64 6.55
CA GLU A 170 -2.41 3.49 6.15
C GLU A 170 -3.37 3.01 7.25
N PRO A 171 -4.57 2.54 6.90
CA PRO A 171 -5.50 1.96 7.86
C PRO A 171 -4.96 0.62 8.39
N THR A 172 -4.45 0.63 9.61
CA THR A 172 -3.76 -0.52 10.22
C THR A 172 -4.57 -1.26 11.26
N ASN A 173 -5.64 -0.64 11.75
CA ASN A 173 -6.44 -1.18 12.85
C ASN A 173 -7.65 -1.94 12.30
N GLU A 174 -7.96 -3.10 12.86
CA GLU A 174 -9.06 -3.95 12.37
C GLU A 174 -10.43 -3.50 12.93
N ASN A 175 -10.55 -3.38 14.25
CA ASN A 175 -11.82 -3.11 14.92
C ASN A 175 -11.80 -1.85 15.79
N LYS A 176 -10.68 -1.56 16.44
CA LYS A 176 -10.52 -0.42 17.36
C LYS A 176 -9.25 0.35 17.06
N LEU A 177 -9.34 1.66 17.05
CA LEU A 177 -8.17 2.52 16.87
C LEU A 177 -7.14 2.27 17.99
N GLY A 178 -5.91 1.97 17.61
CA GLY A 178 -4.81 1.70 18.53
C GLY A 178 -4.46 0.23 18.72
N GLU A 179 -5.08 -0.69 18.00
CA GLU A 179 -4.80 -2.13 18.10
C GLU A 179 -3.45 -2.51 17.49
N MET A 180 -3.03 -1.83 16.42
CA MET A 180 -1.92 -2.31 15.60
C MET A 180 -1.09 -1.19 14.99
N ILE A 181 0.23 -1.39 15.03
CA ILE A 181 1.23 -0.63 14.28
C ILE A 181 1.89 -1.61 13.31
N LYS A 182 1.89 -1.31 12.01
CA LYS A 182 2.66 -2.12 11.07
C LYS A 182 4.10 -1.64 11.04
N ILE A 183 5.02 -2.56 11.36
CA ILE A 183 6.47 -2.30 11.37
C ILE A 183 7.18 -2.92 10.16
N GLY A 184 6.44 -3.63 9.33
CA GLY A 184 6.93 -4.28 8.13
C GLY A 184 5.80 -4.88 7.31
N ARG A 185 6.12 -5.30 6.10
CA ARG A 185 5.21 -5.98 5.19
C ARG A 185 5.93 -7.09 4.44
N ARG A 186 5.22 -8.17 4.11
CA ARG A 186 5.73 -9.19 3.20
C ARG A 186 5.87 -8.62 1.79
N GLY A 187 6.83 -9.13 1.03
CA GLY A 187 6.95 -8.87 -0.39
C GLY A 187 5.82 -9.56 -1.17
N SER A 188 5.60 -9.10 -2.39
CA SER A 188 4.58 -9.65 -3.29
C SER A 188 5.12 -9.77 -4.71
N ILE A 189 4.94 -10.96 -5.29
CA ILE A 189 5.25 -11.24 -6.69
C ILE A 189 4.10 -12.03 -7.33
N THR A 190 3.62 -11.55 -8.46
CA THR A 190 2.64 -12.25 -9.30
C THR A 190 3.35 -12.87 -10.51
N GLY A 191 3.07 -14.14 -10.80
CA GLY A 191 3.53 -14.81 -12.00
C GLY A 191 2.38 -15.12 -12.94
N HIS A 192 2.62 -14.90 -14.24
CA HIS A 192 1.71 -15.27 -15.33
C HIS A 192 2.42 -16.30 -16.19
N LEU A 193 2.06 -17.56 -16.02
CA LEU A 193 2.63 -18.72 -16.70
C LEU A 193 1.79 -19.11 -17.89
N THR A 194 2.42 -19.39 -19.02
CA THR A 194 1.82 -20.04 -20.19
C THR A 194 2.64 -21.29 -20.51
N ILE A 195 1.98 -22.42 -20.54
CA ILE A 195 2.54 -23.68 -21.10
C ILE A 195 2.12 -23.75 -22.55
N ILE A 196 3.08 -24.06 -23.42
CA ILE A 196 2.90 -24.17 -24.86
C ILE A 196 3.08 -25.62 -25.22
N GLY A 197 2.04 -26.24 -25.74
CA GLY A 197 2.02 -27.63 -26.21
C GLY A 197 1.90 -27.73 -27.72
N ILE A 198 1.35 -28.86 -28.17
CA ILE A 198 1.03 -29.12 -29.58
C ILE A 198 -0.44 -29.56 -29.63
N GLN A 199 -1.24 -28.76 -30.35
CA GLN A 199 -2.67 -29.04 -30.55
C GLN A 199 -2.86 -30.35 -31.36
N GLY A 200 -3.90 -31.12 -31.01
CA GLY A 200 -4.20 -32.35 -31.72
C GLY A 200 -5.56 -32.94 -31.37
N HIS A 201 -5.92 -34.04 -32.00
CA HIS A 201 -7.14 -34.76 -31.71
C HIS A 201 -6.93 -35.64 -30.48
N VAL A 202 -7.87 -35.66 -29.53
CA VAL A 202 -7.76 -36.44 -28.27
C VAL A 202 -7.60 -37.96 -28.49
N ALA A 203 -8.11 -38.48 -29.62
CA ALA A 203 -7.93 -39.88 -29.99
C ALA A 203 -6.51 -40.25 -30.46
N TYR A 204 -5.65 -39.23 -30.75
CA TYR A 204 -4.29 -39.42 -31.21
C TYR A 204 -3.28 -38.65 -30.37
N PRO A 205 -3.18 -38.99 -29.05
CA PRO A 205 -2.39 -38.23 -28.10
C PRO A 205 -0.88 -38.28 -28.41
N HIS A 206 -0.41 -39.29 -29.11
CA HIS A 206 0.98 -39.46 -29.53
C HIS A 206 1.47 -38.42 -30.56
N SER A 207 0.56 -37.78 -31.31
CA SER A 207 0.86 -36.73 -32.27
C SER A 207 0.65 -35.31 -31.75
N SER A 208 0.37 -35.20 -30.43
CA SER A 208 0.15 -33.92 -29.75
C SER A 208 0.95 -33.82 -28.45
N ASN A 209 0.92 -32.67 -27.81
CA ASN A 209 1.50 -32.47 -26.49
C ASN A 209 0.54 -31.60 -25.66
N ASN A 210 -0.12 -32.21 -24.68
CA ASN A 210 -1.23 -31.58 -23.97
C ASN A 210 -0.76 -30.59 -22.89
N PRO A 211 -0.86 -29.26 -23.10
CA PRO A 211 -0.47 -28.27 -22.11
C PRO A 211 -1.37 -28.25 -20.89
N SER A 212 -2.62 -28.76 -20.99
CA SER A 212 -3.55 -28.86 -19.87
C SER A 212 -3.05 -29.83 -18.79
N THR A 213 -2.55 -31.00 -19.22
CA THR A 213 -1.95 -31.98 -18.30
C THR A 213 -0.66 -31.43 -17.68
N ILE A 214 0.16 -30.74 -18.48
CA ILE A 214 1.43 -30.19 -18.04
C ILE A 214 1.23 -29.06 -17.01
N ILE A 215 0.27 -28.14 -17.24
CA ILE A 215 0.02 -27.05 -16.31
C ILE A 215 -0.50 -27.56 -14.97
N VAL A 216 -1.35 -28.60 -14.96
CA VAL A 216 -1.82 -29.23 -13.72
C VAL A 216 -0.65 -29.78 -12.92
N GLU A 217 0.31 -30.45 -13.57
CA GLU A 217 1.51 -30.99 -12.91
C GLU A 217 2.40 -29.85 -12.34
N VAL A 218 2.57 -28.77 -13.10
CA VAL A 218 3.32 -27.58 -12.63
C VAL A 218 2.63 -26.97 -11.41
N LEU A 219 1.32 -26.76 -11.49
CA LEU A 219 0.54 -26.14 -10.40
C LEU A 219 0.54 -27.00 -9.14
N ASN A 220 0.47 -28.33 -9.28
CA ASN A 220 0.60 -29.26 -8.14
C ASN A 220 1.98 -29.13 -7.46
N LYS A 221 3.05 -29.01 -8.24
CA LYS A 221 4.42 -28.82 -7.70
C LYS A 221 4.58 -27.49 -6.98
N ILE A 222 4.13 -26.37 -7.56
CA ILE A 222 4.25 -25.07 -6.91
C ILE A 222 3.35 -24.93 -5.68
N LYS A 223 2.15 -25.57 -5.66
CA LYS A 223 1.28 -25.63 -4.49
C LYS A 223 1.94 -26.38 -3.31
N LYS A 224 2.70 -27.44 -3.60
CA LYS A 224 3.43 -28.21 -2.59
C LYS A 224 4.74 -27.57 -2.14
N LEU A 225 5.18 -26.50 -2.81
CA LEU A 225 6.44 -25.82 -2.51
C LEU A 225 6.37 -25.11 -1.15
N LYS A 226 7.02 -25.69 -0.14
CA LYS A 226 7.25 -25.03 1.15
C LYS A 226 8.42 -24.05 1.00
N LEU A 227 8.14 -22.76 1.05
CA LEU A 227 9.16 -21.71 0.91
C LEU A 227 9.99 -21.56 2.17
N ASP A 228 9.33 -21.46 3.33
CA ASP A 228 9.91 -21.32 4.68
C ASP A 228 8.86 -21.66 5.76
N LYS A 229 9.25 -21.49 7.04
CA LYS A 229 8.40 -21.70 8.21
C LYS A 229 8.04 -20.39 8.91
N GLY A 230 8.36 -19.23 8.30
CA GLY A 230 8.28 -17.95 8.96
C GLY A 230 9.43 -17.72 9.95
N ASN A 231 9.33 -16.63 10.70
CA ASN A 231 10.24 -16.29 11.78
C ASN A 231 9.50 -15.45 12.85
N LYS A 232 10.24 -14.95 13.85
CA LYS A 232 9.65 -14.16 14.96
C LYS A 232 8.89 -12.91 14.54
N ASP A 233 9.22 -12.35 13.36
CA ASP A 233 8.68 -11.09 12.86
C ASP A 233 7.66 -11.30 11.72
N PHE A 234 7.68 -12.46 11.06
CA PHE A 234 6.87 -12.74 9.88
C PHE A 234 6.25 -14.13 9.90
N GLU A 235 5.02 -14.20 9.44
CA GLU A 235 4.37 -15.46 9.07
C GLU A 235 5.12 -16.17 7.93
N PRO A 236 4.90 -17.48 7.72
CA PRO A 236 5.42 -18.19 6.56
C PRO A 236 5.06 -17.53 5.23
N SER A 237 5.98 -17.62 4.28
CA SER A 237 5.68 -17.25 2.89
C SER A 237 4.68 -18.22 2.29
N ASN A 238 3.71 -17.70 1.53
CA ASN A 238 2.69 -18.51 0.88
C ASN A 238 2.56 -18.23 -0.61
N LEU A 239 2.09 -19.22 -1.35
CA LEU A 239 1.78 -19.14 -2.78
C LEU A 239 0.33 -19.56 -3.01
N GLU A 240 -0.43 -18.68 -3.70
CA GLU A 240 -1.80 -18.96 -4.09
C GLU A 240 -1.95 -18.89 -5.60
N ILE A 241 -2.62 -19.91 -6.18
CA ILE A 241 -3.02 -19.93 -7.58
C ILE A 241 -4.28 -19.10 -7.70
N THR A 242 -4.24 -18.04 -8.50
CA THR A 242 -5.33 -17.06 -8.59
C THR A 242 -6.17 -17.18 -9.86
N LYS A 243 -5.63 -17.82 -10.91
CA LYS A 243 -6.33 -18.03 -12.17
C LYS A 243 -5.77 -19.23 -12.91
N ILE A 244 -6.67 -20.01 -13.52
CA ILE A 244 -6.35 -21.05 -14.51
C ILE A 244 -7.25 -20.77 -15.71
N ASN A 245 -6.68 -20.73 -16.91
CA ASN A 245 -7.43 -20.52 -18.13
C ASN A 245 -6.88 -21.42 -19.25
N ILE A 246 -7.77 -22.21 -19.81
CA ILE A 246 -7.53 -23.07 -20.98
C ILE A 246 -8.63 -22.71 -21.97
N ASP A 247 -8.27 -21.93 -22.95
CA ASP A 247 -9.21 -21.44 -23.97
C ASP A 247 -9.37 -22.50 -25.05
N ASN A 248 -10.32 -23.42 -24.79
CA ASN A 248 -10.63 -24.55 -25.65
C ASN A 248 -12.15 -24.66 -25.81
N THR A 249 -12.62 -24.64 -27.04
CA THR A 249 -14.05 -24.64 -27.39
C THR A 249 -14.56 -25.99 -27.88
N ALA A 250 -13.68 -26.99 -28.05
CA ALA A 250 -14.03 -28.30 -28.57
C ALA A 250 -13.53 -29.42 -27.66
N ASP A 251 -14.40 -30.33 -27.27
CA ASP A 251 -14.11 -31.39 -26.31
C ASP A 251 -13.17 -32.48 -26.85
N ASN A 252 -13.10 -32.63 -28.17
CA ASN A 252 -12.27 -33.60 -28.87
C ASN A 252 -10.92 -33.04 -29.34
N VAL A 253 -10.55 -31.83 -28.93
CA VAL A 253 -9.30 -31.16 -29.31
C VAL A 253 -8.42 -30.95 -28.10
N ILE A 254 -7.16 -31.37 -28.16
CA ILE A 254 -6.11 -30.98 -27.22
C ILE A 254 -5.69 -29.55 -27.51
N PRO A 255 -5.72 -28.60 -26.55
CA PRO A 255 -5.40 -27.19 -26.80
C PRO A 255 -3.92 -26.95 -27.15
N ALA A 256 -3.63 -25.81 -27.79
CA ALA A 256 -2.24 -25.38 -28.08
C ALA A 256 -1.53 -24.80 -26.86
N GLU A 257 -2.25 -24.16 -25.93
CA GLU A 257 -1.68 -23.53 -24.74
C GLU A 257 -2.61 -23.62 -23.53
N ALA A 258 -2.01 -23.54 -22.33
CA ALA A 258 -2.72 -23.42 -21.07
C ALA A 258 -2.05 -22.32 -20.22
N LYS A 259 -2.84 -21.50 -19.54
CA LYS A 259 -2.40 -20.33 -18.78
C LYS A 259 -2.76 -20.45 -17.30
N ALA A 260 -1.88 -19.96 -16.44
CA ALA A 260 -2.17 -19.79 -15.03
C ALA A 260 -1.55 -18.52 -14.46
N SER A 261 -2.20 -17.96 -13.45
CA SER A 261 -1.63 -16.88 -12.64
C SER A 261 -1.56 -17.32 -11.19
N PHE A 262 -0.53 -16.86 -10.49
CA PHE A 262 -0.33 -17.12 -9.07
C PHE A 262 0.29 -15.89 -8.41
N ASN A 263 0.08 -15.74 -7.08
CA ASN A 263 0.72 -14.71 -6.29
C ASN A 263 1.50 -15.35 -5.14
N VAL A 264 2.71 -14.86 -4.88
CA VAL A 264 3.54 -15.26 -3.75
C VAL A 264 3.67 -14.08 -2.80
N ARG A 265 3.29 -14.28 -1.54
CA ARG A 265 3.62 -13.39 -0.44
C ARG A 265 4.82 -13.96 0.29
N PHE A 266 5.93 -13.22 0.32
CA PHE A 266 7.18 -13.71 0.88
C PHE A 266 7.73 -12.79 1.97
N ASN A 267 8.27 -13.41 3.01
CA ASN A 267 8.89 -12.73 4.14
C ASN A 267 10.37 -12.37 3.85
N ASN A 268 11.07 -11.83 4.83
CA ASN A 268 12.45 -11.36 4.72
C ASN A 268 13.52 -12.47 4.65
N LEU A 269 13.13 -13.75 4.66
CA LEU A 269 14.02 -14.88 4.35
C LEU A 269 14.22 -15.05 2.85
N HIS A 270 13.41 -14.35 2.03
CA HIS A 270 13.45 -14.38 0.59
C HIS A 270 13.55 -12.99 -0.03
N THR A 271 14.01 -12.98 -1.28
CA THR A 271 13.91 -11.84 -2.20
C THR A 271 13.09 -12.28 -3.41
N SER A 272 12.55 -11.32 -4.18
CA SER A 272 11.87 -11.64 -5.44
C SER A 272 12.76 -12.45 -6.39
N ILE A 273 14.07 -12.21 -6.39
CA ILE A 273 15.04 -12.95 -7.19
C ILE A 273 15.10 -14.41 -6.73
N SER A 274 15.19 -14.67 -5.42
CA SER A 274 15.27 -16.05 -4.89
C SER A 274 13.98 -16.83 -5.15
N ILE A 275 12.81 -16.17 -5.06
CA ILE A 275 11.51 -16.77 -5.39
C ILE A 275 11.44 -17.13 -6.88
N LYS A 276 11.80 -16.20 -7.79
CA LYS A 276 11.85 -16.46 -9.23
C LYS A 276 12.76 -17.65 -9.55
N LYS A 277 13.93 -17.74 -8.93
CA LYS A 277 14.88 -18.85 -9.14
C LYS A 277 14.26 -20.20 -8.76
N LYS A 278 13.59 -20.27 -7.59
CA LYS A 278 12.90 -21.51 -7.13
C LYS A 278 11.79 -21.93 -8.09
N LEU A 279 10.94 -20.98 -8.51
CA LEU A 279 9.82 -21.23 -9.41
C LEU A 279 10.31 -21.63 -10.82
N ASN A 280 11.27 -20.91 -11.38
CA ASN A 280 11.83 -21.20 -12.71
C ASN A 280 12.46 -22.59 -12.76
N LYS A 281 13.09 -23.07 -11.66
CA LYS A 281 13.60 -24.44 -11.59
C LYS A 281 12.47 -25.48 -11.77
N ILE A 282 11.31 -25.25 -11.14
CA ILE A 282 10.14 -26.14 -11.27
C ILE A 282 9.60 -26.09 -12.70
N PHE A 283 9.43 -24.89 -13.27
CA PHE A 283 8.90 -24.73 -14.63
C PHE A 283 9.82 -25.40 -15.67
N SER A 284 11.12 -25.10 -15.61
CA SER A 284 12.10 -25.66 -16.53
C SER A 284 12.16 -27.18 -16.43
N SER A 285 12.26 -27.75 -15.21
CA SER A 285 12.35 -29.19 -15.03
C SER A 285 11.09 -29.94 -15.49
N THR A 286 9.91 -29.34 -15.24
CA THR A 286 8.63 -29.96 -15.66
C THR A 286 8.46 -29.85 -17.17
N SER A 287 8.69 -28.70 -17.77
CA SER A 287 8.60 -28.53 -19.22
C SER A 287 9.56 -29.42 -19.97
N LYS A 288 10.81 -29.59 -19.48
CA LYS A 288 11.78 -30.53 -20.05
C LYS A 288 11.28 -31.97 -20.00
N LYS A 289 10.70 -32.41 -18.85
CA LYS A 289 10.12 -33.77 -18.71
C LYS A 289 9.07 -34.06 -19.78
N PHE A 290 8.22 -33.07 -20.06
CA PHE A 290 7.11 -33.20 -21.03
C PHE A 290 7.45 -32.70 -22.43
N LYS A 291 8.72 -32.37 -22.74
CA LYS A 291 9.15 -31.82 -24.02
C LYS A 291 8.28 -30.63 -24.49
N ALA A 292 7.85 -29.78 -23.54
CA ALA A 292 7.00 -28.63 -23.80
C ALA A 292 7.80 -27.32 -23.59
N ASN A 293 7.29 -26.25 -24.17
CA ASN A 293 7.80 -24.89 -23.94
C ASN A 293 6.95 -24.17 -22.90
N TYR A 294 7.55 -23.17 -22.24
CA TYR A 294 6.80 -22.27 -21.37
C TYR A 294 7.26 -20.83 -21.49
N LYS A 295 6.34 -19.89 -21.19
CA LYS A 295 6.62 -18.48 -21.02
C LYS A 295 6.19 -18.06 -19.62
N ILE A 296 7.00 -17.26 -18.95
CA ILE A 296 6.66 -16.72 -17.63
C ILE A 296 6.95 -15.22 -17.59
N ARG A 297 5.96 -14.44 -17.15
CA ARG A 297 6.10 -13.03 -16.87
C ARG A 297 5.84 -12.80 -15.38
N TYR A 298 6.76 -12.09 -14.73
CA TYR A 298 6.64 -11.73 -13.32
C TYR A 298 6.38 -10.25 -13.14
N HIS A 299 5.46 -9.94 -12.23
CA HIS A 299 5.26 -8.60 -11.70
C HIS A 299 5.62 -8.60 -10.21
N VAL A 300 6.62 -7.81 -9.83
CA VAL A 300 7.05 -7.63 -8.42
C VAL A 300 6.43 -6.33 -7.91
N SER A 301 5.43 -6.44 -7.02
CA SER A 301 4.82 -5.27 -6.39
C SER A 301 5.76 -4.65 -5.36
N GLY A 302 6.57 -5.45 -4.67
CA GLY A 302 7.58 -4.96 -3.73
C GLY A 302 8.32 -6.09 -3.02
N GLU A 303 9.49 -5.76 -2.51
CA GLU A 303 10.24 -6.61 -1.58
C GLU A 303 9.63 -6.54 -0.17
N SER A 304 9.90 -7.55 0.64
CA SER A 304 9.58 -7.48 2.07
C SER A 304 10.45 -6.43 2.76
N PHE A 305 9.90 -5.78 3.77
CA PHE A 305 10.66 -4.87 4.61
C PHE A 305 10.30 -5.03 6.09
N LEU A 306 11.23 -4.64 6.95
CA LEU A 306 11.05 -4.59 8.40
C LEU A 306 11.76 -3.36 8.97
N THR A 307 11.05 -2.59 9.76
CA THR A 307 11.63 -1.59 10.66
C THR A 307 11.81 -2.25 12.03
N LYS A 308 13.05 -2.60 12.37
CA LYS A 308 13.33 -3.13 13.71
C LYS A 308 12.86 -2.13 14.76
N PRO A 309 12.09 -2.56 15.79
CA PRO A 309 11.65 -1.68 16.87
C PRO A 309 12.84 -0.94 17.51
N ASN A 310 12.73 0.37 17.57
CA ASN A 310 13.72 1.29 18.14
C ASN A 310 13.04 2.28 19.11
N LYS A 311 13.79 3.21 19.67
CA LYS A 311 13.26 4.22 20.61
C LYS A 311 12.04 4.95 20.06
N THR A 312 12.05 5.33 18.79
CA THR A 312 10.93 6.05 18.14
C THR A 312 9.70 5.14 18.01
N VAL A 313 9.87 3.89 17.59
CA VAL A 313 8.75 2.92 17.49
C VAL A 313 8.11 2.70 18.86
N TYR A 314 8.91 2.52 19.91
CA TYR A 314 8.40 2.36 21.28
C TYR A 314 7.75 3.63 21.82
N MET A 315 8.28 4.81 21.50
CA MET A 315 7.66 6.10 21.81
C MET A 315 6.28 6.21 21.18
N ILE A 316 6.14 5.91 19.88
CA ILE A 316 4.85 5.89 19.15
C ILE A 316 3.89 4.90 19.81
N LYS A 317 4.34 3.68 20.09
CA LYS A 317 3.56 2.65 20.79
C LYS A 317 3.01 3.15 22.13
N ASN A 318 3.86 3.80 22.93
CA ASN A 318 3.48 4.35 24.22
C ASN A 318 2.47 5.51 24.11
N VAL A 319 2.62 6.40 23.14
CA VAL A 319 1.66 7.49 22.87
C VAL A 319 0.29 6.91 22.51
N ILE A 320 0.25 5.91 21.62
CA ILE A 320 -1.00 5.24 21.23
C ILE A 320 -1.64 4.57 22.46
N LYS A 321 -0.86 3.81 23.23
CA LYS A 321 -1.33 3.15 24.46
C LYS A 321 -1.94 4.14 25.46
N LYS A 322 -1.29 5.29 25.68
CA LYS A 322 -1.81 6.35 26.56
C LYS A 322 -3.13 6.92 26.06
N SER A 323 -3.24 7.17 24.74
CA SER A 323 -4.42 7.78 24.14
C SER A 323 -5.62 6.82 24.04
N THR A 324 -5.37 5.54 23.79
CA THR A 324 -6.42 4.56 23.48
C THR A 324 -6.69 3.59 24.63
N ARG A 325 -5.79 3.47 25.57
CA ARG A 325 -5.72 2.42 26.62
C ARG A 325 -5.53 1.00 26.05
N ILE A 326 -5.21 0.87 24.78
CA ILE A 326 -4.89 -0.38 24.09
C ILE A 326 -3.38 -0.46 23.93
N ASN A 327 -2.77 -1.63 24.15
CA ASN A 327 -1.35 -1.85 23.89
C ASN A 327 -1.17 -2.33 22.45
N PRO A 328 -0.69 -1.48 21.50
CA PRO A 328 -0.64 -1.87 20.10
C PRO A 328 0.26 -3.07 19.86
N VAL A 329 -0.21 -3.99 18.99
CA VAL A 329 0.61 -5.07 18.46
C VAL A 329 1.54 -4.49 17.38
N LEU A 330 2.82 -4.83 17.42
CA LEU A 330 3.77 -4.57 16.32
C LEU A 330 3.65 -5.71 15.32
N SER A 331 3.19 -5.45 14.10
CA SER A 331 2.79 -6.48 13.14
C SER A 331 3.44 -6.28 11.77
N THR A 332 3.56 -7.38 11.02
CA THR A 332 4.03 -7.40 9.62
C THR A 332 2.98 -7.99 8.67
N THR A 333 1.75 -8.23 9.17
CA THR A 333 0.64 -8.81 8.40
C THR A 333 0.04 -7.81 7.40
N GLY A 334 -0.74 -8.32 6.45
CA GLY A 334 -1.51 -7.54 5.48
C GLY A 334 -0.88 -7.41 4.09
N GLY A 335 -1.47 -6.56 3.26
CA GLY A 335 -1.03 -6.27 1.90
C GLY A 335 0.27 -5.48 1.80
N THR A 336 0.68 -5.12 0.59
CA THR A 336 1.78 -4.17 0.36
C THR A 336 1.28 -2.74 0.53
N SER A 337 2.19 -1.80 0.80
CA SER A 337 1.93 -0.37 0.87
C SER A 337 3.16 0.41 0.38
N ASP A 338 3.03 1.71 0.24
CA ASP A 338 4.15 2.59 -0.16
C ASP A 338 5.29 2.67 0.86
N ALA A 339 5.09 2.18 2.08
CA ALA A 339 6.16 2.00 3.07
C ALA A 339 7.35 1.20 2.52
N ARG A 340 7.13 0.27 1.56
CA ARG A 340 8.17 -0.49 0.84
C ARG A 340 9.16 0.40 0.09
N PHE A 341 8.74 1.55 -0.39
CA PHE A 341 9.61 2.53 -1.06
C PHE A 341 10.28 3.46 -0.06
N ILE A 342 9.53 3.93 0.94
CA ILE A 342 9.99 4.86 1.98
C ILE A 342 11.10 4.23 2.82
N LYS A 343 11.02 2.93 3.08
CA LYS A 343 12.04 2.19 3.82
C LYS A 343 13.45 2.30 3.23
N LYS A 344 13.58 2.64 1.94
CA LYS A 344 14.88 2.85 1.28
C LYS A 344 15.65 4.05 1.82
N ILE A 345 14.96 5.06 2.37
CA ILE A 345 15.58 6.31 2.84
C ILE A 345 15.31 6.61 4.32
N SER A 346 14.37 5.89 4.96
CA SER A 346 13.96 6.17 6.34
C SER A 346 13.41 4.93 7.03
N PRO A 347 13.67 4.73 8.33
CA PRO A 347 12.84 3.88 9.15
C PRO A 347 11.39 4.36 9.06
N CYS A 348 10.43 3.43 8.88
CA CYS A 348 9.02 3.80 8.80
C CYS A 348 8.13 2.77 9.51
N VAL A 349 6.99 3.25 9.99
CA VAL A 349 5.89 2.43 10.49
C VAL A 349 4.60 2.89 9.83
N GLU A 350 3.60 2.03 9.83
CA GLU A 350 2.27 2.41 9.36
C GLU A 350 1.31 2.46 10.55
N PHE A 351 0.55 3.54 10.62
CA PHE A 351 -0.49 3.72 11.62
C PHE A 351 -1.52 4.74 11.14
N GLY A 352 -2.78 4.35 11.08
CA GLY A 352 -3.90 5.19 10.65
C GLY A 352 -5.24 4.73 11.20
N LEU A 353 -6.29 4.87 10.42
CA LEU A 353 -7.67 4.58 10.79
C LEU A 353 -7.96 3.06 10.84
N ILE A 354 -9.24 2.74 11.03
CA ILE A 354 -9.76 1.37 11.07
C ILE A 354 -10.00 0.89 9.64
N ALA A 355 -9.49 -0.32 9.32
CA ALA A 355 -9.52 -0.91 7.98
C ALA A 355 -10.85 -1.61 7.63
N LYS A 356 -11.78 -1.74 8.57
CA LYS A 356 -12.96 -2.62 8.46
C LYS A 356 -13.82 -2.42 7.21
N THR A 357 -13.86 -1.20 6.67
CA THR A 357 -14.72 -0.84 5.51
C THR A 357 -13.93 -0.37 4.29
N ILE A 358 -12.59 -0.52 4.29
CA ILE A 358 -11.77 -0.14 3.13
C ILE A 358 -12.21 -0.93 1.88
N HIS A 359 -12.22 -0.25 0.74
CA HIS A 359 -12.61 -0.78 -0.57
C HIS A 359 -14.06 -1.30 -0.67
N GLN A 360 -14.85 -1.23 0.41
CA GLN A 360 -16.25 -1.63 0.44
C GLN A 360 -17.17 -0.47 0.04
N VAL A 361 -18.40 -0.79 -0.29
CA VAL A 361 -19.52 0.16 -0.35
C VAL A 361 -19.73 0.73 1.05
N ASP A 362 -20.10 2.00 1.13
CA ASP A 362 -20.28 2.74 2.39
C ASP A 362 -19.02 2.76 3.28
N GLU A 363 -17.85 2.83 2.64
CA GLU A 363 -16.59 3.09 3.35
C GLU A 363 -16.76 4.28 4.28
N MET A 364 -16.34 4.14 5.56
CA MET A 364 -16.62 5.15 6.57
C MET A 364 -15.55 5.23 7.66
N ALA A 365 -15.41 6.40 8.26
CA ALA A 365 -14.66 6.62 9.49
C ALA A 365 -15.54 7.28 10.55
N ARG A 366 -15.46 6.83 11.80
CA ARG A 366 -16.16 7.48 12.91
C ARG A 366 -15.50 8.84 13.20
N VAL A 367 -16.30 9.87 13.41
CA VAL A 367 -15.82 11.22 13.76
C VAL A 367 -14.95 11.18 15.03
N ALA A 368 -15.31 10.33 16.00
CA ALA A 368 -14.54 10.13 17.22
C ALA A 368 -13.13 9.56 16.94
N ASP A 369 -13.00 8.66 15.95
CA ASP A 369 -11.71 8.07 15.58
C ASP A 369 -10.83 9.08 14.82
N LEU A 370 -11.41 9.91 13.95
CA LEU A 370 -10.68 11.03 13.33
C LEU A 370 -10.10 11.98 14.38
N LYS A 371 -10.94 12.41 15.34
CA LYS A 371 -10.50 13.28 16.44
C LYS A 371 -9.40 12.62 17.28
N LYS A 372 -9.57 11.33 17.60
CA LYS A 372 -8.60 10.58 18.41
C LYS A 372 -7.28 10.37 17.65
N LEU A 373 -7.33 10.01 16.36
CA LEU A 373 -6.13 9.85 15.52
C LEU A 373 -5.34 11.16 15.39
N LYS A 374 -6.03 12.29 15.18
CA LYS A 374 -5.43 13.62 15.18
C LYS A 374 -4.69 13.90 16.50
N ASN A 375 -5.30 13.60 17.65
CA ASN A 375 -4.65 13.79 18.93
C ASN A 375 -3.41 12.89 19.10
N ILE A 376 -3.50 11.63 18.66
CA ILE A 376 -2.35 10.70 18.69
C ILE A 376 -1.20 11.26 17.85
N TYR A 377 -1.44 11.68 16.61
CA TYR A 377 -0.40 12.25 15.75
C TYR A 377 0.21 13.52 16.35
N ARG A 378 -0.61 14.40 16.95
CA ARG A 378 -0.12 15.58 17.66
C ARG A 378 0.79 15.20 18.81
N ASP A 379 0.40 14.24 19.63
CA ASP A 379 1.17 13.83 20.81
C ASP A 379 2.45 13.09 20.42
N ILE A 380 2.45 12.37 19.27
CA ILE A 380 3.67 11.82 18.66
C ILE A 380 4.64 12.95 18.31
N LEU A 381 4.18 14.01 17.63
CA LEU A 381 5.02 15.15 17.28
C LEU A 381 5.61 15.83 18.52
N PHE A 382 4.79 16.04 19.56
CA PHE A 382 5.29 16.61 20.83
C PHE A 382 6.37 15.75 21.50
N ASN A 383 6.24 14.42 21.45
CA ASN A 383 7.24 13.52 22.05
C ASN A 383 8.48 13.33 21.17
N TYR A 384 8.35 13.48 19.85
CA TYR A 384 9.46 13.33 18.91
C TYR A 384 10.40 14.53 18.89
N PHE A 385 9.89 15.75 19.09
CA PHE A 385 10.64 17.00 19.02
C PHE A 385 11.00 17.59 20.41
N LYS A 386 10.78 16.81 21.49
CA LYS A 386 11.36 17.11 22.81
C LYS A 386 12.88 16.98 22.76
#